data_507afbf78d129b2c0c27a74e636b106d
#
_entry.id   507afbf78d129b2c0c27a74e636b106d
#
_cell.length_a   1.000
_cell.length_b   1.000
_cell.length_c   1.000
_cell.angle_alpha   90.00
_cell.angle_beta   90.00
_cell.angle_gamma   90.00
#
_symmetry.space_group_name_H-M   'P 1'
#
loop_
_entity.id
_entity.type
_entity.pdbx_description
1 polymer ?
#
loop_
_entity_poly.entity_id
_entity_poly.type
_entity_poly.pdbx_seq_one_letter_code
_entity_poly.pdbx_strand_id
1 'polypeptide(L)'
;MPRRIWGVSAAAGAPRRLLAAGALAVVALWACAPSSAAGATREYWIGATPTTWNIVPNGRDAITNMRYGNETILPTVTYRRYTRGWKALLRNSPAENVDSDRIPGPLLRAQVGDRIIVHFKNFDSVFKRAHSMHFHGVSYKPSSDGAYLPGFSGRDGEVKPGQTWTYKLRAGRDSAGFWPYHDHSTAMHESLAGGLYGGLSIRGRRERAPDREFVSVFAPTGDFQTINGHAFVGNTPVFRARVGEIVQWNVMAIGSEHHTFHVHGHRWLENRVARDTRTVGPAESFRFRYREDAPGTWFYHCHVEDHMERGMIGIYQVTR
;
A
#
# COMPACT_ATOMS: atom_id res chain seq x y z
N MET A 1 -64.26 -10.12 45.56
CA MET A 1 -65.57 -10.80 45.90
C MET A 1 -66.24 -11.24 44.62
N PRO A 2 -66.98 -12.30 44.64
CA PRO A 2 -66.59 -13.69 44.78
C PRO A 2 -67.26 -14.63 43.76
N ARG A 3 -66.86 -15.88 43.85
CA ARG A 3 -67.67 -17.15 43.76
C ARG A 3 -67.78 -17.81 42.40
N ARG A 4 -67.26 -19.02 42.35
CA ARG A 4 -67.77 -20.38 42.69
C ARG A 4 -68.49 -21.01 41.48
N ILE A 5 -68.50 -22.26 41.23
CA ILE A 5 -68.10 -23.60 41.79
C ILE A 5 -68.64 -24.66 40.83
N TRP A 6 -68.11 -25.88 40.85
CA TRP A 6 -68.69 -27.21 40.55
C TRP A 6 -68.72 -27.64 39.08
N GLY A 7 -68.48 -28.83 38.72
CA GLY A 7 -68.26 -30.07 39.47
C GLY A 7 -68.16 -31.27 38.53
N VAL A 8 -67.35 -32.17 38.93
CA VAL A 8 -67.42 -33.63 38.97
C VAL A 8 -68.16 -34.38 37.85
N SER A 9 -67.54 -35.34 37.17
CA SER A 9 -67.70 -36.77 37.47
C SER A 9 -66.85 -37.66 36.56
N ALA A 10 -66.43 -38.74 37.16
CA ALA A 10 -65.53 -39.78 36.66
C ALA A 10 -66.21 -40.77 35.72
N ALA A 11 -65.47 -41.41 34.89
CA ALA A 11 -65.62 -42.80 34.53
C ALA A 11 -64.32 -43.45 34.08
N ALA A 12 -64.02 -44.57 34.68
CA ALA A 12 -62.86 -45.38 34.56
C ALA A 12 -62.81 -46.21 33.23
N GLY A 13 -61.63 -46.47 32.74
CA GLY A 13 -61.36 -47.46 31.69
C GLY A 13 -59.88 -47.64 31.47
N ALA A 14 -59.31 -48.65 32.09
CA ALA A 14 -57.90 -49.10 31.95
C ALA A 14 -57.77 -50.11 30.80
N PRO A 15 -56.57 -50.67 30.51
CA PRO A 15 -55.49 -50.06 29.75
C PRO A 15 -55.12 -50.93 28.48
N ARG A 16 -54.48 -50.35 27.55
CA ARG A 16 -53.68 -51.11 26.57
C ARG A 16 -52.28 -50.51 26.42
N ARG A 17 -51.32 -51.26 26.89
CA ARG A 17 -49.89 -51.01 26.72
C ARG A 17 -49.52 -51.17 25.23
N LEU A 18 -49.02 -50.10 24.61
CA LEU A 18 -48.26 -50.11 23.36
C LEU A 18 -46.86 -49.60 23.69
N LEU A 19 -45.93 -50.51 23.62
CA LEU A 19 -44.49 -50.21 23.63
C LEU A 19 -44.12 -49.49 22.35
N ALA A 20 -43.86 -48.19 22.40
CA ALA A 20 -43.24 -47.44 21.32
C ALA A 20 -41.74 -47.34 21.61
N ALA A 21 -40.93 -48.06 20.81
CA ALA A 21 -39.51 -47.92 20.83
C ALA A 21 -39.12 -46.56 20.30
N GLY A 22 -38.69 -45.68 21.20
CA GLY A 22 -38.13 -44.37 20.82
C GLY A 22 -36.72 -44.54 20.29
N ALA A 23 -36.54 -44.37 18.99
CA ALA A 23 -35.23 -44.22 18.40
C ALA A 23 -34.73 -42.82 18.73
N LEU A 24 -33.77 -42.71 19.60
CA LEU A 24 -32.97 -41.47 19.82
C LEU A 24 -32.08 -41.24 18.61
N ALA A 25 -32.51 -40.37 17.68
CA ALA A 25 -31.65 -39.84 16.64
C ALA A 25 -30.66 -38.85 17.31
N VAL A 26 -29.43 -39.29 17.54
CA VAL A 26 -28.33 -38.39 17.90
C VAL A 26 -27.97 -37.59 16.65
N VAL A 27 -28.49 -36.38 16.56
CA VAL A 27 -28.03 -35.40 15.55
C VAL A 27 -26.66 -34.91 16.01
N ALA A 28 -25.61 -35.48 15.45
CA ALA A 28 -24.26 -34.98 15.58
C ALA A 28 -24.18 -33.64 14.83
N LEU A 29 -24.37 -32.55 15.57
CA LEU A 29 -24.01 -31.21 15.11
C LEU A 29 -22.49 -31.16 14.94
N TRP A 30 -22.03 -31.44 13.73
CA TRP A 30 -20.69 -31.08 13.32
C TRP A 30 -20.63 -29.55 13.31
N ALA A 31 -20.15 -28.98 14.40
CA ALA A 31 -19.72 -27.59 14.40
C ALA A 31 -18.57 -27.49 13.40
N CYS A 32 -18.88 -27.03 12.18
CA CYS A 32 -17.86 -26.52 11.27
C CYS A 32 -17.21 -25.33 11.97
N ALA A 33 -16.16 -25.60 12.76
CA ALA A 33 -15.25 -24.54 13.18
C ALA A 33 -14.78 -23.83 11.89
N PRO A 34 -14.92 -22.51 11.79
CA PRO A 34 -14.42 -21.81 10.62
C PRO A 34 -12.92 -22.09 10.56
N SER A 35 -12.51 -22.89 9.58
CA SER A 35 -11.11 -23.05 9.25
C SER A 35 -10.55 -21.65 9.09
N SER A 36 -9.67 -21.21 10.00
CA SER A 36 -8.92 -19.98 9.82
C SER A 36 -8.07 -20.22 8.57
N ALA A 37 -8.56 -19.76 7.41
CA ALA A 37 -7.82 -19.90 6.19
C ALA A 37 -6.42 -19.37 6.44
N ALA A 38 -5.42 -20.26 6.37
CA ALA A 38 -4.03 -19.87 6.47
C ALA A 38 -3.78 -18.81 5.41
N GLY A 39 -3.11 -17.72 5.78
CA GLY A 39 -2.81 -16.65 4.84
C GLY A 39 -2.07 -17.17 3.64
N ALA A 40 -2.31 -16.56 2.48
CA ALA A 40 -1.64 -16.90 1.24
C ALA A 40 -0.14 -16.55 1.30
N THR A 41 0.64 -17.20 0.44
CA THR A 41 2.01 -16.73 0.17
C THR A 41 1.99 -15.80 -1.03
N ARG A 42 2.46 -14.55 -0.82
CA ARG A 42 2.68 -13.54 -1.85
C ARG A 42 4.15 -13.52 -2.20
N GLU A 43 4.47 -13.71 -3.45
CA GLU A 43 5.86 -13.85 -3.89
C GLU A 43 6.18 -12.82 -4.97
N TYR A 44 7.28 -12.09 -4.80
CA TYR A 44 7.69 -11.00 -5.67
C TYR A 44 9.16 -11.14 -6.07
N TRP A 45 9.49 -10.83 -7.32
CA TRP A 45 10.84 -10.70 -7.83
C TRP A 45 11.10 -9.24 -8.11
N ILE A 46 11.96 -8.61 -7.31
CA ILE A 46 12.30 -7.19 -7.39
C ILE A 46 13.77 -7.05 -7.77
N GLY A 47 14.08 -6.07 -8.60
CA GLY A 47 15.44 -5.73 -8.96
C GLY A 47 15.72 -4.25 -8.70
N ALA A 48 16.86 -3.91 -8.09
CA ALA A 48 17.41 -2.57 -8.12
C ALA A 48 18.10 -2.38 -9.48
N THR A 49 17.51 -1.58 -10.34
CA THR A 49 17.86 -1.51 -11.78
C THR A 49 18.21 -0.09 -12.15
N PRO A 50 19.38 0.15 -12.78
CA PRO A 50 19.75 1.45 -13.30
C PRO A 50 18.73 1.95 -14.32
N THR A 51 18.43 3.23 -14.25
CA THR A 51 17.52 3.92 -15.19
C THR A 51 17.92 5.38 -15.33
N THR A 52 17.46 6.02 -16.40
CA THR A 52 17.45 7.47 -16.54
C THR A 52 16.05 7.96 -16.22
N TRP A 53 15.93 8.88 -15.30
CA TRP A 53 14.67 9.45 -14.87
C TRP A 53 14.56 10.91 -15.27
N ASN A 54 13.39 11.31 -15.79
CA ASN A 54 13.09 12.70 -16.06
C ASN A 54 12.01 13.19 -15.10
N ILE A 55 12.35 14.14 -14.24
CA ILE A 55 11.46 14.70 -13.23
C ILE A 55 10.34 15.52 -13.87
N VAL A 56 10.64 16.21 -14.99
CA VAL A 56 9.69 17.09 -15.73
C VAL A 56 9.60 16.65 -17.19
N PRO A 57 9.02 15.47 -17.49
CA PRO A 57 9.07 14.86 -18.83
C PRO A 57 8.40 15.70 -19.93
N ASN A 58 7.43 16.55 -19.60
CA ASN A 58 6.80 17.46 -20.55
C ASN A 58 7.58 18.79 -20.73
N GLY A 59 8.73 18.94 -20.05
CA GLY A 59 9.63 20.08 -20.16
C GLY A 59 9.05 21.40 -19.66
N ARG A 60 7.93 21.38 -18.91
CA ARG A 60 7.32 22.60 -18.38
C ARG A 60 6.36 22.32 -17.21
N ASP A 61 6.14 23.34 -16.39
CA ASP A 61 4.98 23.43 -15.50
C ASP A 61 3.75 23.91 -16.29
N ALA A 62 2.64 23.18 -16.22
CA ALA A 62 1.41 23.56 -16.94
C ALA A 62 0.66 24.74 -16.32
N ILE A 63 0.98 25.16 -15.08
CA ILE A 63 0.36 26.32 -14.41
C ILE A 63 1.10 27.61 -14.77
N THR A 64 2.38 27.66 -14.47
CA THR A 64 3.21 28.87 -14.64
C THR A 64 3.79 28.99 -16.06
N ASN A 65 3.75 27.90 -16.82
CA ASN A 65 4.38 27.76 -18.14
C ASN A 65 5.92 27.88 -18.11
N MET A 66 6.53 27.84 -16.93
CA MET A 66 7.98 27.79 -16.79
C MET A 66 8.54 26.54 -17.47
N ARG A 67 9.64 26.71 -18.21
CA ARG A 67 10.28 25.64 -18.98
C ARG A 67 11.49 25.09 -18.25
N TYR A 68 11.71 23.78 -18.43
CA TYR A 68 12.80 23.02 -17.85
C TYR A 68 13.54 22.24 -18.95
N GLY A 69 14.83 22.07 -18.78
CA GLY A 69 15.70 21.37 -19.71
C GLY A 69 16.29 20.08 -19.14
N ASN A 70 17.55 19.82 -19.48
CA ASN A 70 18.25 18.61 -19.12
C ASN A 70 18.59 18.50 -17.62
N GLU A 71 18.50 19.60 -16.86
CA GLU A 71 18.67 19.63 -15.40
C GLU A 71 17.67 18.78 -14.65
N THR A 72 16.56 18.39 -15.31
CA THR A 72 15.54 17.50 -14.74
C THR A 72 15.82 16.02 -14.99
N ILE A 73 16.87 15.71 -15.76
CA ILE A 73 17.20 14.34 -16.16
C ILE A 73 18.35 13.84 -15.30
N LEU A 74 18.12 12.77 -14.55
CA LEU A 74 19.15 12.17 -13.71
C LEU A 74 19.31 10.67 -13.95
N PRO A 75 20.54 10.16 -13.97
CA PRO A 75 20.79 8.73 -13.87
C PRO A 75 20.53 8.27 -12.42
N THR A 76 19.82 7.18 -12.27
CA THR A 76 19.47 6.65 -10.94
C THR A 76 19.30 5.14 -10.95
N VAL A 77 18.96 4.56 -9.79
CA VAL A 77 18.57 3.17 -9.62
C VAL A 77 17.15 3.13 -9.04
N THR A 78 16.30 2.28 -9.60
CA THR A 78 14.91 2.15 -9.14
C THR A 78 14.54 0.70 -8.91
N TYR A 79 13.58 0.43 -8.00
CA TYR A 79 13.01 -0.89 -7.87
C TYR A 79 12.10 -1.21 -9.03
N ARG A 80 12.33 -2.36 -9.66
CA ARG A 80 11.51 -2.85 -10.77
C ARG A 80 11.02 -4.27 -10.48
N ARG A 81 9.80 -4.57 -10.91
CA ARG A 81 9.19 -5.88 -10.74
C ARG A 81 9.46 -6.77 -11.96
N TYR A 82 9.77 -8.02 -11.68
CA TYR A 82 10.10 -9.02 -12.68
C TYR A 82 9.22 -10.26 -12.54
N THR A 83 9.18 -11.07 -13.59
CA THR A 83 8.67 -12.45 -13.52
C THR A 83 9.61 -13.30 -12.67
N ARG A 84 9.15 -14.48 -12.28
CA ARG A 84 9.91 -15.44 -11.49
C ARG A 84 11.32 -15.65 -12.04
N GLY A 85 12.31 -15.51 -11.16
CA GLY A 85 13.72 -15.66 -11.51
C GLY A 85 14.28 -14.51 -12.35
N TRP A 86 13.63 -13.33 -12.33
CA TRP A 86 14.02 -12.11 -13.07
C TRP A 86 14.15 -12.30 -14.58
N LYS A 87 13.33 -13.19 -15.18
CA LYS A 87 13.42 -13.52 -16.62
C LYS A 87 12.94 -12.38 -17.53
N ALA A 88 11.89 -11.67 -17.12
CA ALA A 88 11.32 -10.55 -17.88
C ALA A 88 10.80 -9.47 -16.92
N LEU A 89 10.89 -8.22 -17.36
CA LEU A 89 10.32 -7.08 -16.65
C LEU A 89 8.79 -7.14 -16.72
N LEU A 90 8.14 -6.98 -15.59
CA LEU A 90 6.69 -6.81 -15.51
C LEU A 90 6.37 -5.31 -15.49
N ARG A 91 5.45 -4.90 -16.35
CA ARG A 91 4.85 -3.57 -16.30
C ARG A 91 3.60 -3.62 -15.44
N ASN A 92 3.38 -2.60 -14.64
CA ASN A 92 2.15 -2.47 -13.87
C ASN A 92 0.97 -2.19 -14.81
N SER A 93 -0.23 -2.61 -14.40
CA SER A 93 -1.45 -2.26 -15.08
C SER A 93 -1.65 -0.73 -15.06
N PRO A 94 -2.12 -0.10 -16.14
CA PRO A 94 -2.49 1.32 -16.13
C PRO A 94 -3.52 1.69 -15.06
N ALA A 95 -4.35 0.73 -14.62
CA ALA A 95 -5.31 0.92 -13.54
C ALA A 95 -4.65 1.09 -12.16
N GLU A 96 -3.39 0.73 -12.01
CA GLU A 96 -2.68 0.81 -10.73
C GLU A 96 -1.99 2.16 -10.50
N ASN A 97 -1.93 3.02 -11.52
CA ASN A 97 -1.22 4.32 -11.53
C ASN A 97 0.22 4.26 -11.00
N VAL A 98 0.77 3.06 -10.90
CA VAL A 98 2.14 2.79 -10.46
C VAL A 98 2.77 1.84 -11.49
N ASP A 99 3.67 2.36 -12.27
CA ASP A 99 4.41 1.60 -13.28
C ASP A 99 5.67 1.00 -12.64
N SER A 100 6.00 -0.24 -12.97
CA SER A 100 7.23 -0.89 -12.51
C SER A 100 8.52 -0.24 -13.03
N ASP A 101 8.40 0.63 -14.02
CA ASP A 101 9.50 1.40 -14.62
C ASP A 101 9.62 2.81 -14.04
N ARG A 102 8.80 3.16 -13.06
CA ARG A 102 8.67 4.52 -12.53
C ARG A 102 9.01 4.60 -11.04
N ILE A 103 9.23 5.80 -10.59
CA ILE A 103 9.26 6.17 -9.18
C ILE A 103 7.82 6.53 -8.77
N PRO A 104 7.29 5.96 -7.69
CA PRO A 104 7.88 4.97 -6.81
C PRO A 104 8.02 3.59 -7.48
N GLY A 105 8.77 2.70 -6.82
CA GLY A 105 8.85 1.30 -7.19
C GLY A 105 7.48 0.57 -7.12
N PRO A 106 7.43 -0.72 -7.48
CA PRO A 106 6.18 -1.47 -7.61
C PRO A 106 5.35 -1.47 -6.33
N LEU A 107 4.04 -1.27 -6.45
CA LEU A 107 3.12 -1.45 -5.33
C LEU A 107 2.99 -2.94 -4.98
N LEU A 108 3.50 -3.33 -3.82
CA LEU A 108 3.34 -4.67 -3.29
C LEU A 108 2.02 -4.77 -2.53
N ARG A 109 1.28 -5.88 -2.70
CA ARG A 109 -0.02 -6.08 -2.09
C ARG A 109 -0.08 -7.37 -1.29
N ALA A 110 -0.64 -7.30 -0.09
CA ALA A 110 -0.90 -8.46 0.76
C ALA A 110 -2.21 -8.29 1.53
N GLN A 111 -2.58 -9.32 2.27
CA GLN A 111 -3.68 -9.30 3.22
C GLN A 111 -3.17 -9.76 4.59
N VAL A 112 -3.79 -9.26 5.65
CA VAL A 112 -3.49 -9.71 7.01
C VAL A 112 -3.56 -11.24 7.11
N GLY A 113 -2.47 -11.84 7.55
CA GLY A 113 -2.26 -13.29 7.61
C GLY A 113 -1.33 -13.84 6.53
N ASP A 114 -1.12 -13.10 5.44
CA ASP A 114 -0.26 -13.53 4.35
C ASP A 114 1.22 -13.62 4.77
N ARG A 115 1.93 -14.55 4.13
CA ARG A 115 3.39 -14.54 4.05
C ARG A 115 3.79 -13.75 2.82
N ILE A 116 4.81 -12.91 2.95
CA ILE A 116 5.34 -12.14 1.83
C ILE A 116 6.79 -12.56 1.64
N ILE A 117 7.13 -12.98 0.44
CA ILE A 117 8.48 -13.38 0.06
C ILE A 117 8.92 -12.44 -1.06
N VAL A 118 10.01 -11.71 -0.82
CA VAL A 118 10.57 -10.81 -1.82
C VAL A 118 11.96 -11.31 -2.19
N HIS A 119 12.08 -11.83 -3.41
CA HIS A 119 13.35 -12.15 -4.03
C HIS A 119 13.93 -10.88 -4.63
N PHE A 120 15.02 -10.42 -4.05
CA PHE A 120 15.69 -9.20 -4.46
C PHE A 120 16.96 -9.51 -5.25
N LYS A 121 17.24 -8.76 -6.30
CA LYS A 121 18.49 -8.80 -7.05
C LYS A 121 19.00 -7.39 -7.30
N ASN A 122 20.27 -7.17 -7.03
CA ASN A 122 20.94 -5.94 -7.35
C ASN A 122 21.48 -6.00 -8.79
N PHE A 123 20.90 -5.20 -9.68
CA PHE A 123 21.33 -5.04 -11.08
C PHE A 123 22.15 -3.76 -11.31
N ASP A 124 22.55 -3.04 -10.26
CA ASP A 124 23.30 -1.80 -10.40
C ASP A 124 24.69 -2.04 -11.00
N SER A 125 24.75 -1.96 -12.32
CA SER A 125 25.99 -2.04 -13.11
C SER A 125 26.63 -0.68 -13.36
N VAL A 126 25.92 0.42 -13.06
CA VAL A 126 26.32 1.80 -13.35
C VAL A 126 27.07 2.39 -12.15
N PHE A 127 26.43 2.49 -11.01
CA PHE A 127 27.03 3.08 -9.80
C PHE A 127 27.80 2.04 -8.98
N LYS A 128 27.52 0.74 -9.23
CA LYS A 128 28.17 -0.40 -8.55
C LYS A 128 28.02 -0.36 -7.04
N ARG A 129 26.90 0.17 -6.54
CA ARG A 129 26.59 0.27 -5.12
C ARG A 129 25.89 -0.99 -4.61
N ALA A 130 26.06 -1.29 -3.33
CA ALA A 130 25.21 -2.23 -2.65
C ALA A 130 23.83 -1.61 -2.44
N HIS A 131 22.78 -2.42 -2.52
CA HIS A 131 21.39 -2.02 -2.27
C HIS A 131 20.69 -3.07 -1.41
N SER A 132 19.60 -2.68 -0.77
CA SER A 132 18.79 -3.57 0.06
C SER A 132 17.30 -3.29 -0.13
N MET A 133 16.43 -3.98 0.64
CA MET A 133 15.03 -3.61 0.82
C MET A 133 14.68 -3.74 2.30
N HIS A 134 14.38 -2.61 2.93
CA HIS A 134 13.84 -2.53 4.28
C HIS A 134 12.34 -2.31 4.21
N PHE A 135 11.56 -2.97 5.07
CA PHE A 135 10.09 -2.98 5.02
C PHE A 135 9.49 -2.51 6.33
N HIS A 136 8.52 -1.61 6.25
CA HIS A 136 7.73 -1.16 7.38
C HIS A 136 6.42 -1.94 7.52
N GLY A 137 5.82 -1.93 8.72
CA GLY A 137 4.48 -2.44 9.01
C GLY A 137 4.29 -3.95 8.97
N VAL A 138 5.35 -4.74 8.88
CA VAL A 138 5.34 -6.20 8.84
C VAL A 138 6.32 -6.81 9.81
N SER A 139 6.10 -8.07 10.18
CA SER A 139 7.02 -8.82 11.05
C SER A 139 8.02 -9.60 10.21
N TYR A 140 9.28 -9.62 10.66
CA TYR A 140 10.36 -10.37 10.02
C TYR A 140 11.44 -10.76 11.05
N LYS A 141 12.38 -11.61 10.65
CA LYS A 141 13.58 -11.93 11.43
C LYS A 141 14.72 -10.98 11.05
N PRO A 142 15.75 -10.80 11.89
CA PRO A 142 16.89 -9.94 11.58
C PRO A 142 17.51 -10.18 10.18
N SER A 143 17.54 -11.43 9.70
CA SER A 143 18.01 -11.75 8.35
C SER A 143 17.10 -11.27 7.20
N SER A 144 16.05 -10.58 7.49
CA SER A 144 15.13 -9.95 6.52
C SER A 144 14.85 -8.50 6.89
N ASP A 145 15.70 -7.88 7.70
CA ASP A 145 15.60 -6.48 8.08
C ASP A 145 15.98 -5.55 6.92
N GLY A 146 17.00 -5.90 6.17
CA GLY A 146 17.46 -5.12 5.02
C GLY A 146 18.10 -3.78 5.37
N ALA A 147 18.35 -3.51 6.66
CA ALA A 147 19.03 -2.31 7.11
C ALA A 147 20.52 -2.55 7.32
N TYR A 148 21.35 -1.66 6.80
CA TYR A 148 22.78 -1.68 7.05
C TYR A 148 23.12 -0.93 8.35
N LEU A 149 23.73 -1.65 9.28
CA LEU A 149 24.30 -1.11 10.51
C LEU A 149 25.70 -1.71 10.70
N PRO A 150 26.76 -0.89 10.68
CA PRO A 150 28.14 -1.38 10.82
C PRO A 150 28.33 -2.28 12.04
N GLY A 151 28.83 -3.50 11.83
CA GLY A 151 29.06 -4.48 12.89
C GLY A 151 27.83 -5.28 13.35
N PHE A 152 26.61 -4.96 12.86
CA PHE A 152 25.37 -5.62 13.25
C PHE A 152 24.60 -6.24 12.09
N SER A 153 24.65 -5.62 10.90
CA SER A 153 23.91 -6.11 9.74
C SER A 153 24.52 -7.34 9.11
N GLY A 154 23.68 -8.22 8.60
CA GLY A 154 24.03 -9.29 7.70
C GLY A 154 24.10 -8.84 6.23
N ARG A 155 24.18 -9.81 5.33
CA ARG A 155 24.20 -9.59 3.87
C ARG A 155 22.89 -9.02 3.34
N ASP A 156 21.81 -9.10 4.09
CA ASP A 156 20.49 -8.56 3.76
C ASP A 156 20.50 -7.03 3.67
N GLY A 157 21.33 -6.34 4.46
CA GLY A 157 21.49 -4.88 4.40
C GLY A 157 22.45 -4.41 3.29
N GLU A 158 23.24 -5.30 2.68
CA GLU A 158 24.22 -4.96 1.65
C GLU A 158 24.29 -6.02 0.55
N VAL A 159 23.30 -6.07 -0.31
CA VAL A 159 23.31 -6.95 -1.49
C VAL A 159 24.14 -6.29 -2.57
N LYS A 160 25.33 -6.82 -2.84
CA LYS A 160 26.29 -6.28 -3.81
C LYS A 160 25.79 -6.46 -5.25
N PRO A 161 26.30 -5.68 -6.22
CA PRO A 161 25.96 -5.83 -7.65
C PRO A 161 26.05 -7.27 -8.12
N GLY A 162 25.03 -7.72 -8.85
CA GLY A 162 24.88 -9.10 -9.35
C GLY A 162 24.38 -10.11 -8.33
N GLN A 163 24.41 -9.80 -7.03
CA GLN A 163 23.95 -10.70 -5.97
C GLN A 163 22.45 -10.64 -5.75
N THR A 164 21.94 -11.64 -5.03
CA THR A 164 20.54 -11.77 -4.64
C THR A 164 20.38 -11.98 -3.15
N TRP A 165 19.21 -11.59 -2.63
CA TRP A 165 18.74 -11.90 -1.28
C TRP A 165 17.26 -12.24 -1.29
N THR A 166 16.77 -12.94 -0.26
CA THR A 166 15.34 -13.24 -0.13
C THR A 166 14.84 -12.78 1.24
N TYR A 167 14.01 -11.75 1.23
CA TYR A 167 13.32 -11.25 2.41
C TYR A 167 12.06 -12.06 2.66
N LYS A 168 11.85 -12.47 3.92
CA LYS A 168 10.69 -13.27 4.37
C LYS A 168 9.94 -12.50 5.44
N LEU A 169 8.74 -12.06 5.10
CA LEU A 169 7.94 -11.17 5.90
C LEU A 169 6.57 -11.80 6.20
N ARG A 170 5.90 -11.29 7.22
CA ARG A 170 4.54 -11.69 7.59
C ARG A 170 3.67 -10.48 7.86
N ALA A 171 2.51 -10.42 7.22
CA ALA A 171 1.46 -9.46 7.52
C ALA A 171 0.72 -9.88 8.79
N GLY A 172 1.05 -9.30 9.95
CA GLY A 172 0.43 -9.53 11.24
C GLY A 172 -0.99 -8.97 11.34
N ARG A 173 -1.63 -9.10 12.52
CA ARG A 173 -2.98 -8.58 12.75
C ARG A 173 -3.05 -7.05 12.66
N ASP A 174 -1.99 -6.39 13.02
CA ASP A 174 -1.75 -4.95 13.07
C ASP A 174 -1.12 -4.38 11.79
N SER A 175 -0.78 -5.24 10.83
CA SER A 175 -0.16 -4.84 9.56
C SER A 175 -1.12 -4.19 8.56
N ALA A 176 -2.45 -4.17 8.81
CA ALA A 176 -3.38 -3.56 7.89
C ALA A 176 -3.09 -2.06 7.73
N GLY A 177 -2.72 -1.63 6.52
CA GLY A 177 -2.28 -0.26 6.28
C GLY A 177 -1.61 -0.10 4.93
N PHE A 178 -0.99 1.05 4.76
CA PHE A 178 -0.06 1.34 3.69
C PHE A 178 1.30 1.66 4.31
N TRP A 179 2.36 1.06 3.82
CA TRP A 179 3.68 1.07 4.44
C TRP A 179 4.77 1.31 3.40
N PRO A 180 5.81 2.08 3.71
CA PRO A 180 6.97 2.19 2.85
C PRO A 180 7.79 0.90 2.83
N TYR A 181 8.46 0.67 1.70
CA TYR A 181 9.70 -0.09 1.63
C TYR A 181 10.74 0.72 0.88
N HIS A 182 12.00 0.61 1.26
CA HIS A 182 13.04 1.45 0.70
C HIS A 182 14.44 0.84 0.84
N ASP A 183 15.40 1.39 0.12
CA ASP A 183 16.81 1.07 0.32
C ASP A 183 17.29 1.57 1.69
N HIS A 184 17.97 0.71 2.42
CA HIS A 184 18.58 1.05 3.71
C HIS A 184 20.03 0.55 3.77
N SER A 185 20.71 0.53 2.62
CA SER A 185 22.12 0.21 2.47
C SER A 185 23.01 1.39 2.89
N THR A 186 24.31 1.24 2.74
CA THR A 186 25.29 2.35 2.92
C THR A 186 25.02 3.56 2.04
N ALA A 187 24.31 3.36 0.90
CA ALA A 187 23.96 4.42 -0.06
C ALA A 187 22.56 4.98 0.15
N MET A 188 21.93 4.77 1.33
CA MET A 188 20.52 5.10 1.59
C MET A 188 20.15 6.54 1.19
N HIS A 189 20.95 7.53 1.55
CA HIS A 189 20.64 8.94 1.28
C HIS A 189 20.48 9.21 -0.22
N GLU A 190 21.47 8.83 -1.02
CA GLU A 190 21.47 9.02 -2.47
C GLU A 190 20.42 8.14 -3.15
N SER A 191 20.21 6.93 -2.66
CA SER A 191 19.24 6.00 -3.19
C SER A 191 17.80 6.50 -3.00
N LEU A 192 17.49 7.06 -1.83
CA LEU A 192 16.16 7.63 -1.57
C LEU A 192 15.91 8.89 -2.42
N ALA A 193 16.90 9.79 -2.51
CA ALA A 193 16.82 10.96 -3.40
C ALA A 193 16.71 10.55 -4.87
N GLY A 194 17.21 9.37 -5.24
CA GLY A 194 17.13 8.78 -6.58
C GLY A 194 15.84 7.97 -6.84
N GLY A 195 14.98 7.76 -5.86
CA GLY A 195 13.69 7.06 -6.04
C GLY A 195 13.67 5.57 -5.72
N LEU A 196 14.68 5.07 -4.98
CA LEU A 196 14.75 3.64 -4.61
C LEU A 196 13.87 3.35 -3.37
N TYR A 197 12.57 3.53 -3.56
CA TYR A 197 11.52 3.29 -2.57
C TYR A 197 10.20 2.86 -3.26
N GLY A 198 9.26 2.32 -2.48
CA GLY A 198 7.92 2.00 -2.95
C GLY A 198 6.96 1.71 -1.81
N GLY A 199 5.76 1.27 -2.12
CA GLY A 199 4.69 1.04 -1.17
C GLY A 199 4.29 -0.43 -1.02
N LEU A 200 3.92 -0.82 0.20
CA LEU A 200 3.32 -2.10 0.56
C LEU A 200 1.90 -1.84 1.09
N SER A 201 0.88 -2.24 0.33
CA SER A 201 -0.53 -2.10 0.68
C SER A 201 -1.04 -3.41 1.29
N ILE A 202 -1.44 -3.38 2.56
CA ILE A 202 -1.93 -4.56 3.28
C ILE A 202 -3.39 -4.35 3.65
N ARG A 203 -4.27 -5.18 3.11
CA ARG A 203 -5.69 -5.16 3.43
C ARG A 203 -6.00 -5.98 4.69
N GLY A 204 -6.95 -5.50 5.47
CA GLY A 204 -7.56 -6.28 6.55
C GLY A 204 -8.26 -7.53 6.00
N ARG A 205 -8.42 -8.58 6.81
CA ARG A 205 -9.00 -9.87 6.37
C ARG A 205 -10.41 -9.75 5.76
N ARG A 206 -11.23 -8.83 6.25
CA ARG A 206 -12.60 -8.58 5.78
C ARG A 206 -12.74 -7.27 5.00
N GLU A 207 -11.63 -6.64 4.71
CA GLU A 207 -11.61 -5.36 4.04
C GLU A 207 -11.83 -5.56 2.53
N ARG A 208 -12.90 -4.93 2.00
CA ARG A 208 -13.18 -4.93 0.57
C ARG A 208 -12.08 -4.18 -0.19
N ALA A 209 -11.70 -4.67 -1.37
CA ALA A 209 -10.84 -3.92 -2.27
C ALA A 209 -11.51 -2.59 -2.65
N PRO A 210 -10.77 -1.50 -2.76
CA PRO A 210 -11.31 -0.25 -3.32
C PRO A 210 -11.54 -0.43 -4.82
N ASP A 211 -12.41 0.42 -5.39
CA ASP A 211 -12.62 0.46 -6.83
C ASP A 211 -11.44 1.20 -7.52
N ARG A 212 -10.84 2.18 -6.81
CA ARG A 212 -9.60 2.88 -7.19
C ARG A 212 -8.61 2.91 -6.03
N GLU A 213 -7.35 2.63 -6.34
CA GLU A 213 -6.26 2.69 -5.38
C GLU A 213 -5.15 3.60 -5.93
N PHE A 214 -4.94 4.74 -5.29
CA PHE A 214 -3.91 5.71 -5.66
C PHE A 214 -2.72 5.62 -4.70
N VAL A 215 -1.53 5.86 -5.23
CA VAL A 215 -0.29 5.98 -4.46
C VAL A 215 0.30 7.35 -4.70
N SER A 216 0.45 8.13 -3.64
CA SER A 216 1.08 9.44 -3.65
C SER A 216 2.28 9.43 -2.71
N VAL A 217 3.47 9.51 -3.26
CA VAL A 217 4.72 9.57 -2.51
C VAL A 217 5.29 10.97 -2.63
N PHE A 218 5.42 11.64 -1.50
CA PHE A 218 6.09 12.92 -1.39
C PHE A 218 7.56 12.70 -1.09
N ALA A 219 8.42 13.16 -1.96
CA ALA A 219 9.87 13.00 -1.80
C ALA A 219 10.62 14.11 -2.56
N PRO A 220 11.73 14.63 -2.02
CA PRO A 220 12.63 15.45 -2.79
C PRO A 220 13.34 14.58 -3.84
N THR A 221 13.58 15.13 -5.02
CA THR A 221 14.35 14.48 -6.09
C THR A 221 15.19 15.55 -6.78
N GLY A 222 16.51 15.53 -6.58
CA GLY A 222 17.35 16.67 -6.93
C GLY A 222 16.90 17.94 -6.22
N ASP A 223 16.79 19.03 -6.94
CA ASP A 223 16.33 20.33 -6.40
C ASP A 223 14.80 20.48 -6.42
N PHE A 224 14.06 19.45 -6.81
CA PHE A 224 12.61 19.47 -6.95
C PHE A 224 11.91 18.80 -5.78
N GLN A 225 10.72 19.27 -5.49
CA GLN A 225 9.76 18.62 -4.60
C GLN A 225 8.77 17.82 -5.43
N THR A 226 8.78 16.50 -5.30
CA THR A 226 8.10 15.61 -6.26
C THR A 226 6.95 14.83 -5.67
N ILE A 227 5.99 14.51 -6.53
CA ILE A 227 5.00 13.47 -6.29
C ILE A 227 5.31 12.30 -7.23
N ASN A 228 5.62 11.14 -6.66
CA ASN A 228 6.00 9.96 -7.44
C ASN A 228 7.18 10.21 -8.39
N GLY A 229 8.17 10.99 -7.94
CA GLY A 229 9.37 11.32 -8.69
C GLY A 229 9.18 12.34 -9.80
N HIS A 230 7.99 12.92 -9.95
CA HIS A 230 7.70 13.99 -10.91
C HIS A 230 7.33 15.28 -10.22
N ALA A 231 7.64 16.41 -10.85
CA ALA A 231 7.32 17.75 -10.37
C ALA A 231 6.41 18.49 -11.35
N PHE A 232 5.57 19.33 -10.82
CA PHE A 232 4.66 20.24 -11.52
C PHE A 232 3.47 19.57 -12.22
N VAL A 233 2.38 20.32 -12.32
CA VAL A 233 1.18 19.91 -13.05
C VAL A 233 1.50 19.63 -14.52
N GLY A 234 0.96 18.53 -15.01
CA GLY A 234 1.24 18.02 -16.35
C GLY A 234 2.34 16.94 -16.37
N ASN A 235 3.15 16.82 -15.30
CA ASN A 235 4.17 15.78 -15.15
C ASN A 235 3.86 14.84 -14.00
N THR A 236 3.36 15.36 -12.87
CA THR A 236 2.87 14.57 -11.74
C THR A 236 1.70 13.69 -12.14
N PRO A 237 1.43 12.59 -11.42
CA PRO A 237 0.32 11.69 -11.75
C PRO A 237 -1.02 12.39 -11.84
N VAL A 238 -1.80 12.09 -12.87
CA VAL A 238 -3.22 12.46 -12.97
C VAL A 238 -4.05 11.28 -12.49
N PHE A 239 -4.57 11.37 -11.26
CA PHE A 239 -5.45 10.35 -10.72
C PHE A 239 -6.87 10.51 -11.27
N ARG A 240 -7.57 9.39 -11.46
CA ARG A 240 -8.91 9.39 -12.07
C ARG A 240 -9.87 8.46 -11.32
N ALA A 241 -11.08 8.96 -11.05
CA ALA A 241 -12.17 8.17 -10.50
C ALA A 241 -13.50 8.57 -11.14
N ARG A 242 -14.56 7.81 -10.80
CA ARG A 242 -15.95 8.12 -11.14
C ARG A 242 -16.76 8.31 -9.87
N VAL A 243 -17.78 9.13 -9.96
CA VAL A 243 -18.75 9.27 -8.90
C VAL A 243 -19.33 7.90 -8.53
N GLY A 244 -19.41 7.62 -7.23
CA GLY A 244 -19.89 6.35 -6.68
C GLY A 244 -18.79 5.30 -6.42
N GLU A 245 -17.60 5.44 -6.99
CA GLU A 245 -16.46 4.54 -6.71
C GLU A 245 -15.95 4.70 -5.27
N ILE A 246 -15.48 3.62 -4.68
CA ILE A 246 -14.71 3.64 -3.43
C ILE A 246 -13.25 3.92 -3.78
N VAL A 247 -12.83 5.11 -3.47
CA VAL A 247 -11.46 5.58 -3.68
C VAL A 247 -10.63 5.33 -2.43
N GLN A 248 -9.42 4.80 -2.62
CA GLN A 248 -8.39 4.73 -1.59
C GLN A 248 -7.17 5.53 -1.99
N TRP A 249 -6.75 6.43 -1.13
CA TRP A 249 -5.46 7.10 -1.20
C TRP A 249 -4.47 6.43 -0.25
N ASN A 250 -3.31 6.12 -0.78
CA ASN A 250 -2.14 5.65 -0.05
C ASN A 250 -1.09 6.75 -0.15
N VAL A 251 -0.79 7.38 0.96
CA VAL A 251 0.12 8.54 1.02
C VAL A 251 1.30 8.20 1.90
N MET A 252 2.50 8.55 1.47
CA MET A 252 3.71 8.45 2.28
C MET A 252 4.68 9.58 1.95
N ALA A 253 5.59 9.87 2.88
CA ALA A 253 6.72 10.75 2.67
C ALA A 253 8.03 9.96 2.77
N ILE A 254 8.97 10.27 1.90
CA ILE A 254 10.32 9.72 1.86
C ILE A 254 11.32 10.87 1.84
N GLY A 255 12.44 10.73 2.55
CA GLY A 255 13.43 11.77 2.73
C GLY A 255 13.43 12.30 4.15
N SER A 256 13.93 13.51 4.36
CA SER A 256 14.14 14.11 5.69
C SER A 256 13.12 15.19 6.04
N GLU A 257 12.21 15.51 5.13
CA GLU A 257 11.29 16.64 5.27
C GLU A 257 9.88 16.18 5.69
N HIS A 258 9.14 17.10 6.33
CA HIS A 258 7.73 16.91 6.65
C HIS A 258 6.87 17.50 5.54
N HIS A 259 5.80 16.82 5.21
CA HIS A 259 4.84 17.22 4.20
C HIS A 259 3.43 17.25 4.78
N THR A 260 2.51 17.91 4.07
CA THR A 260 1.08 17.93 4.43
C THR A 260 0.25 17.64 3.20
N PHE A 261 -0.30 16.43 3.12
CA PHE A 261 -1.17 16.04 2.02
C PHE A 261 -2.52 16.73 2.11
N HIS A 262 -2.94 17.34 1.02
CA HIS A 262 -4.25 17.95 0.85
C HIS A 262 -4.84 17.59 -0.52
N VAL A 263 -6.17 17.43 -0.59
CA VAL A 263 -6.92 17.25 -1.84
C VAL A 263 -8.13 18.19 -1.84
N HIS A 264 -8.21 19.05 -2.85
CA HIS A 264 -9.26 20.05 -2.99
C HIS A 264 -10.65 19.43 -3.10
N GLY A 265 -11.63 20.07 -2.48
CA GLY A 265 -13.03 19.65 -2.57
C GLY A 265 -13.39 18.34 -1.86
N HIS A 266 -12.44 17.67 -1.24
CA HIS A 266 -12.62 16.37 -0.61
C HIS A 266 -12.24 16.42 0.87
N ARG A 267 -12.91 15.54 1.64
CA ARG A 267 -12.58 15.29 3.05
C ARG A 267 -12.82 13.82 3.36
N TRP A 268 -12.10 13.31 4.32
CA TRP A 268 -12.23 11.94 4.81
C TRP A 268 -12.39 11.90 6.32
N LEU A 269 -12.84 10.77 6.84
CA LEU A 269 -12.91 10.54 8.27
C LEU A 269 -11.67 9.79 8.76
N GLU A 270 -10.98 10.36 9.71
CA GLU A 270 -9.92 9.72 10.46
C GLU A 270 -10.31 9.69 11.93
N ASN A 271 -10.48 8.48 12.49
CA ASN A 271 -10.95 8.32 13.86
C ASN A 271 -12.23 9.12 14.16
N ARG A 272 -13.19 9.16 13.21
CA ARG A 272 -14.46 9.91 13.25
C ARG A 272 -14.30 11.44 13.19
N VAL A 273 -13.11 11.96 12.95
CA VAL A 273 -12.86 13.40 12.74
C VAL A 273 -12.69 13.64 11.25
N ALA A 274 -13.41 14.64 10.73
CA ALA A 274 -13.27 15.06 9.33
C ALA A 274 -11.93 15.76 9.14
N ARG A 275 -11.22 15.39 8.08
CA ARG A 275 -9.97 16.00 7.65
C ARG A 275 -10.00 16.23 6.15
N ASP A 276 -9.30 17.23 5.70
CA ASP A 276 -8.98 17.51 4.30
C ASP A 276 -7.46 17.65 4.08
N THR A 277 -6.73 17.77 5.19
CA THR A 277 -5.27 17.93 5.22
C THR A 277 -4.68 17.05 6.31
N ARG A 278 -3.55 16.41 6.04
CA ARG A 278 -2.83 15.59 7.01
C ARG A 278 -1.31 15.69 6.83
N THR A 279 -0.62 15.94 7.94
CA THR A 279 0.84 15.89 8.01
C THR A 279 1.34 14.45 7.86
N VAL A 280 2.46 14.29 7.18
CA VAL A 280 3.21 13.06 7.02
C VAL A 280 4.70 13.36 7.10
N GLY A 281 5.40 12.72 8.03
CA GLY A 281 6.83 12.91 8.27
C GLY A 281 7.69 11.87 7.54
N PRO A 282 9.02 11.93 7.73
CA PRO A 282 9.98 10.99 7.12
C PRO A 282 9.62 9.53 7.39
N ALA A 283 9.48 8.75 6.32
CA ALA A 283 9.08 7.34 6.33
C ALA A 283 7.71 7.04 6.98
N GLU A 284 6.91 8.07 7.28
CA GLU A 284 5.52 7.89 7.67
C GLU A 284 4.62 7.64 6.46
N SER A 285 3.51 6.97 6.71
CA SER A 285 2.49 6.71 5.72
C SER A 285 1.11 6.62 6.35
N PHE A 286 0.10 6.87 5.54
CA PHE A 286 -1.30 6.64 5.92
C PHE A 286 -2.11 6.27 4.70
N ARG A 287 -3.29 5.72 4.93
CA ARG A 287 -4.30 5.54 3.90
C ARG A 287 -5.66 5.99 4.41
N PHE A 288 -6.48 6.47 3.50
CA PHE A 288 -7.87 6.79 3.77
C PHE A 288 -8.75 6.40 2.59
N ARG A 289 -10.05 6.31 2.84
CA ARG A 289 -11.06 5.94 1.86
C ARG A 289 -12.29 6.82 1.99
N TYR A 290 -12.90 7.06 0.87
CA TYR A 290 -14.23 7.65 0.78
C TYR A 290 -14.97 7.13 -0.44
N ARG A 291 -16.28 7.35 -0.49
CA ARG A 291 -17.06 7.19 -1.70
C ARG A 291 -16.99 8.51 -2.46
N GLU A 292 -16.60 8.43 -3.70
CA GLU A 292 -16.46 9.61 -4.56
C GLU A 292 -17.84 10.22 -4.87
N ASP A 293 -18.01 11.52 -4.63
CA ASP A 293 -19.27 12.24 -4.83
C ASP A 293 -19.08 13.63 -5.48
N ALA A 294 -17.86 14.06 -5.77
CA ALA A 294 -17.51 15.39 -6.23
C ALA A 294 -16.95 15.41 -7.67
N PRO A 295 -17.81 15.39 -8.71
CA PRO A 295 -17.32 15.43 -10.08
C PRO A 295 -16.63 16.75 -10.39
N GLY A 296 -15.48 16.71 -11.09
CA GLY A 296 -14.69 17.87 -11.42
C GLY A 296 -13.22 17.57 -11.62
N THR A 297 -12.45 18.63 -11.78
CA THR A 297 -10.98 18.59 -11.80
C THR A 297 -10.46 19.32 -10.57
N TRP A 298 -9.73 18.62 -9.76
CA TRP A 298 -9.26 19.03 -8.46
C TRP A 298 -7.74 19.01 -8.41
N PHE A 299 -7.13 19.84 -7.54
CA PHE A 299 -5.73 19.70 -7.20
C PHE A 299 -5.56 18.76 -5.98
N TYR A 300 -4.46 18.03 -5.97
CA TYR A 300 -3.92 17.43 -4.75
C TYR A 300 -2.44 17.83 -4.64
N HIS A 301 -1.97 18.13 -3.43
CA HIS A 301 -0.64 18.71 -3.26
C HIS A 301 -0.14 18.58 -1.82
N CYS A 302 1.15 18.88 -1.62
CA CYS A 302 1.68 19.22 -0.32
C CYS A 302 1.26 20.63 0.04
N HIS A 303 0.73 20.85 1.25
CA HIS A 303 0.30 22.17 1.71
C HIS A 303 1.43 22.95 2.45
N VAL A 304 2.67 22.45 2.40
CA VAL A 304 3.86 23.28 2.66
C VAL A 304 4.09 24.10 1.39
N GLU A 305 4.01 25.42 1.49
CA GLU A 305 3.94 26.34 0.35
C GLU A 305 5.16 26.19 -0.58
N ASP A 306 6.36 26.25 -0.03
CA ASP A 306 7.62 26.03 -0.78
C ASP A 306 7.65 24.68 -1.53
N HIS A 307 7.12 23.62 -0.91
CA HIS A 307 7.08 22.30 -1.57
C HIS A 307 6.12 22.28 -2.76
N MET A 308 4.95 22.93 -2.61
CA MET A 308 3.99 23.05 -3.68
C MET A 308 4.56 23.86 -4.85
N GLU A 309 5.19 25.00 -4.57
CA GLU A 309 5.80 25.87 -5.57
C GLU A 309 6.97 25.21 -6.29
N ARG A 310 7.72 24.33 -5.62
CA ARG A 310 8.82 23.54 -6.19
C ARG A 310 8.38 22.25 -6.86
N GLY A 311 7.05 22.05 -7.07
CA GLY A 311 6.53 21.03 -7.96
C GLY A 311 5.63 19.97 -7.31
N MET A 312 5.40 20.00 -5.99
CA MET A 312 4.64 18.96 -5.28
C MET A 312 3.12 19.19 -5.38
N ILE A 313 2.60 19.22 -6.61
CA ILE A 313 1.19 19.43 -6.95
C ILE A 313 0.78 18.56 -8.15
N GLY A 314 -0.44 18.02 -8.12
CA GLY A 314 -0.99 17.18 -9.17
C GLY A 314 -2.49 17.36 -9.37
N ILE A 315 -3.05 16.64 -10.34
CA ILE A 315 -4.46 16.71 -10.74
C ILE A 315 -5.20 15.42 -10.37
N TYR A 316 -6.39 15.58 -9.79
CA TYR A 316 -7.37 14.55 -9.57
C TYR A 316 -8.64 14.83 -10.37
N GLN A 317 -9.00 13.93 -11.27
CA GLN A 317 -10.15 14.07 -12.17
C GLN A 317 -11.26 13.09 -11.78
N VAL A 318 -12.45 13.62 -11.55
CA VAL A 318 -13.64 12.83 -11.24
C VAL A 318 -14.68 13.04 -12.31
N THR A 319 -15.11 11.97 -12.95
CA THR A 319 -16.18 11.96 -13.94
C THR A 319 -17.47 11.42 -13.35
N ARG A 320 -18.62 11.76 -13.95
CA ARG A 320 -19.92 11.21 -13.60
C ARG A 320 -20.07 9.77 -14.05
#